data_25f086db996883905b9feb5cfa5aaf80
#
_entry.id   25f086db996883905b9feb5cfa5aaf80
#
_cell.length_a   1.000
_cell.length_b   1.000
_cell.length_c   1.000
_cell.angle_alpha   90.00
_cell.angle_beta   90.00
_cell.angle_gamma   90.00
#
_symmetry.space_group_name_H-M   'P 1'
#
loop_
_entity.id
_entity.type
_entity.pdbx_description
1 polymer ?
#
loop_
_entity_poly.entity_id
_entity_poly.type
_entity_poly.pdbx_seq_one_letter_code
_entity_poly.pdbx_strand_id
1 'polypeptide(L)'
;MSKHDHISELELIDIFADNLRDIMNEVGINQRELAEEANLTRATISRYLNKQRIPDLRALINISYVLECELSDLIPIYALID
;
A
#
# COMPACT_ATOMS: atom_id res chain seq x y z
N MET A 1 -13.35 -2.13 24.54
CA MET A 1 -12.95 -1.96 23.98
C MET A 1 -12.95 -1.30 23.50
N SER A 2 -12.97 -1.17 23.64
CA SER A 2 -12.95 -0.64 22.95
C SER A 2 -12.82 -0.84 22.28
N LYS A 3 -13.19 -1.00 22.18
CA LYS A 3 -13.11 -1.28 21.14
C LYS A 3 -12.62 -0.79 20.09
N HIS A 4 -12.61 -0.01 20.15
CA HIS A 4 -11.98 0.47 18.91
C HIS A 4 -10.51 0.50 19.06
N ASP A 5 -9.91 -0.56 18.71
CA ASP A 5 -8.47 -0.66 18.77
C ASP A 5 -7.91 0.12 17.59
N HIS A 6 -6.99 1.01 17.89
CA HIS A 6 -6.29 1.74 16.85
C HIS A 6 -5.28 0.81 16.21
N ILE A 7 -5.17 0.88 14.89
CA ILE A 7 -4.09 0.19 14.23
C ILE A 7 -2.80 1.00 14.41
N SER A 8 -1.72 0.35 14.75
CA SER A 8 -0.44 1.04 14.91
C SER A 8 0.16 1.32 13.55
N GLU A 9 1.08 2.27 13.51
CA GLU A 9 1.80 2.60 12.28
C GLU A 9 2.57 1.39 11.75
N LEU A 10 3.20 0.63 12.65
CA LEU A 10 3.96 -0.55 12.26
C LEU A 10 3.06 -1.65 11.69
N GLU A 11 1.89 -1.84 12.26
CA GLU A 11 0.94 -2.81 11.76
C GLU A 11 0.44 -2.41 10.37
N LEU A 12 0.14 -1.14 10.20
CA LEU A 12 -0.36 -0.64 8.93
C LEU A 12 0.67 -0.81 7.81
N ILE A 13 1.91 -0.45 8.08
CA ILE A 13 2.95 -0.56 7.07
C ILE A 13 3.24 -2.02 6.71
N ASP A 14 3.13 -2.90 7.70
CA ASP A 14 3.34 -4.33 7.51
C ASP A 14 2.27 -4.90 6.59
N ILE A 15 1.01 -4.59 6.87
CA ILE A 15 -0.12 -5.06 6.07
C ILE A 15 -0.03 -4.50 4.64
N PHE A 16 0.22 -3.22 4.52
CA PHE A 16 0.32 -2.58 3.21
C PHE A 16 1.44 -3.21 2.37
N ALA A 17 2.60 -3.39 2.96
CA ALA A 17 3.76 -3.94 2.23
C ALA A 17 3.48 -5.34 1.72
N ASP A 18 2.88 -6.18 2.55
CA ASP A 18 2.58 -7.56 2.17
C ASP A 18 1.52 -7.60 1.07
N ASN A 19 0.47 -6.79 1.21
CA ASN A 19 -0.58 -6.71 0.21
C ASN A 19 -0.04 -6.19 -1.12
N LEU A 20 0.78 -5.15 -1.06
CA LEU A 20 1.37 -4.57 -2.25
C LEU A 20 2.22 -5.59 -3.00
N ARG A 21 3.05 -6.33 -2.27
CA ARG A 21 3.89 -7.36 -2.86
C ARG A 21 3.04 -8.44 -3.54
N ASP A 22 2.00 -8.89 -2.86
CA ASP A 22 1.15 -9.95 -3.38
C ASP A 22 0.45 -9.51 -4.67
N ILE A 23 -0.11 -8.31 -4.67
CA ILE A 23 -0.84 -7.80 -5.84
C ILE A 23 0.12 -7.54 -7.00
N MET A 24 1.30 -6.99 -6.73
CA MET A 24 2.29 -6.79 -7.77
C MET A 24 2.67 -8.13 -8.44
N ASN A 25 2.80 -9.17 -7.63
CA ASN A 25 3.12 -10.49 -8.16
C ASN A 25 1.96 -11.05 -9.00
N GLU A 26 0.74 -10.86 -8.56
CA GLU A 26 -0.44 -11.32 -9.29
C GLU A 26 -0.59 -10.61 -10.64
N VAL A 27 -0.37 -9.29 -10.63
CA VAL A 27 -0.49 -8.48 -11.83
C VAL A 27 0.71 -8.68 -12.76
N GLY A 28 1.85 -9.00 -12.18
CA GLY A 28 3.08 -9.19 -12.95
C GLY A 28 3.78 -7.88 -13.26
N ILE A 29 3.73 -6.92 -12.36
CA ILE A 29 4.36 -5.62 -12.53
C ILE A 29 5.57 -5.53 -11.59
N ASN A 30 6.66 -4.94 -12.07
CA ASN A 30 7.85 -4.75 -11.25
C ASN A 30 7.87 -3.36 -10.62
N GLN A 31 8.86 -3.12 -9.74
CA GLN A 31 8.94 -1.86 -9.00
C GLN A 31 9.11 -0.66 -9.90
N ARG A 32 9.91 -0.78 -10.95
CA ARG A 32 10.16 0.32 -11.86
C ARG A 32 8.89 0.69 -12.63
N GLU A 33 8.20 -0.32 -13.11
CA GLU A 33 6.96 -0.10 -13.87
C GLU A 33 5.89 0.53 -12.99
N LEU A 34 5.72 0.01 -11.77
CA LEU A 34 4.74 0.58 -10.86
C LEU A 34 5.06 2.03 -10.54
N ALA A 35 6.33 2.32 -10.28
CA ALA A 35 6.74 3.69 -9.95
C ALA A 35 6.43 4.64 -11.09
N GLU A 36 6.76 4.26 -12.32
CA GLU A 36 6.50 5.10 -13.49
C GLU A 36 5.02 5.36 -13.66
N GLU A 37 4.20 4.32 -13.57
CA GLU A 37 2.77 4.45 -13.82
C GLU A 37 2.04 5.15 -12.70
N ALA A 38 2.52 5.01 -11.47
CA ALA A 38 1.90 5.66 -10.32
C ALA A 38 2.47 7.05 -10.03
N ASN A 39 3.39 7.51 -10.88
CA ASN A 39 4.06 8.81 -10.73
C ASN A 39 4.79 8.92 -9.39
N LEU A 40 5.50 7.86 -9.06
CA LEU A 40 6.34 7.78 -7.87
C LEU A 40 7.75 7.41 -8.29
N THR A 41 8.69 7.46 -7.34
CA THR A 41 10.04 7.01 -7.63
C THR A 41 10.18 5.54 -7.27
N ARG A 42 11.12 4.87 -7.94
CA ARG A 42 11.41 3.47 -7.62
C ARG A 42 11.87 3.33 -6.18
N ALA A 43 12.63 4.30 -5.68
CA ALA A 43 13.09 4.30 -4.30
C ALA A 43 11.91 4.33 -3.33
N THR A 44 10.86 5.08 -3.65
CA THR A 44 9.66 5.15 -2.82
C THR A 44 8.96 3.79 -2.76
N ILE A 45 8.79 3.14 -3.92
CA ILE A 45 8.17 1.81 -3.96
C ILE A 45 9.01 0.82 -3.14
N SER A 46 10.33 0.88 -3.28
CA SER A 46 11.22 0.01 -2.51
C SER A 46 11.04 0.21 -1.01
N ARG A 47 10.91 1.47 -0.56
CA ARG A 47 10.71 1.76 0.85
C ARG A 47 9.38 1.20 1.36
N TYR A 48 8.33 1.27 0.56
CA TYR A 48 7.05 0.66 0.93
C TYR A 48 7.21 -0.85 1.12
N LEU A 49 7.84 -1.51 0.17
CA LEU A 49 7.99 -2.97 0.21
C LEU A 49 8.90 -3.42 1.35
N ASN A 50 9.86 -2.58 1.73
CA ASN A 50 10.78 -2.88 2.82
C ASN A 50 10.28 -2.36 4.17
N LYS A 51 9.02 -1.93 4.23
CA LYS A 51 8.37 -1.51 5.48
C LYS A 51 9.08 -0.34 6.13
N GLN A 52 9.59 0.57 5.30
CA GLN A 52 10.32 1.75 5.76
C GLN A 52 9.51 3.03 5.63
N ARG A 53 8.36 2.96 4.99
CA ARG A 53 7.56 4.15 4.74
C ARG A 53 6.10 3.78 4.54
N ILE A 54 5.22 4.63 5.05
CA ILE A 54 3.79 4.54 4.84
C ILE A 54 3.43 5.41 3.64
N PRO A 55 2.62 4.93 2.71
CA PRO A 55 2.19 5.76 1.59
C PRO A 55 1.25 6.85 2.08
N ASP A 56 1.34 8.03 1.48
CA ASP A 56 0.32 9.03 1.71
C ASP A 56 -0.92 8.66 0.89
N LEU A 57 -1.99 9.39 1.11
CA LEU A 57 -3.27 9.08 0.49
C LEU A 57 -3.19 9.12 -1.03
N ARG A 58 -2.48 10.10 -1.57
CA ARG A 58 -2.33 10.25 -3.01
C ARG A 58 -1.59 9.07 -3.63
N ALA A 59 -0.48 8.67 -3.00
CA ALA A 59 0.29 7.52 -3.47
C ALA A 59 -0.57 6.27 -3.46
N LEU A 60 -1.33 6.09 -2.39
CA LEU A 60 -2.19 4.93 -2.23
C LEU A 60 -3.24 4.85 -3.34
N ILE A 61 -3.88 5.97 -3.65
CA ILE A 61 -4.88 6.04 -4.71
C ILE A 61 -4.26 5.74 -6.07
N ASN A 62 -3.10 6.34 -6.35
CA ASN A 62 -2.42 6.12 -7.63
C ASN A 62 -2.00 4.66 -7.80
N ILE A 63 -1.49 4.05 -6.73
CA ILE A 63 -1.13 2.64 -6.76
C ILE A 63 -2.35 1.76 -7.03
N SER A 64 -3.47 2.06 -6.38
CA SER A 64 -4.67 1.27 -6.58
C SER A 64 -5.18 1.35 -8.02
N TYR A 65 -5.07 2.52 -8.65
CA TYR A 65 -5.44 2.68 -10.06
C TYR A 65 -4.54 1.85 -10.97
N VAL A 66 -3.23 1.92 -10.75
CA VAL A 66 -2.29 1.19 -11.60
C VAL A 66 -2.49 -0.31 -11.48
N LEU A 67 -2.71 -0.80 -10.26
CA LEU A 67 -2.88 -2.22 -10.02
C LEU A 67 -4.31 -2.69 -10.26
N GLU A 68 -5.22 -1.77 -10.56
CA GLU A 68 -6.64 -2.06 -10.79
C GLU A 68 -7.25 -2.85 -9.64
N CYS A 69 -6.94 -2.40 -8.44
CA CYS A 69 -7.48 -3.00 -7.22
C CYS A 69 -8.16 -1.94 -6.38
N GLU A 70 -8.83 -2.38 -5.33
CA GLU A 70 -9.50 -1.46 -4.42
C GLU A 70 -8.57 -1.10 -3.27
N LEU A 71 -8.86 0.02 -2.61
CA LEU A 71 -8.07 0.42 -1.46
C LEU A 71 -8.12 -0.66 -0.37
N SER A 72 -9.27 -1.34 -0.25
CA SER A 72 -9.43 -2.41 0.73
C SER A 72 -8.54 -3.62 0.46
N ASP A 73 -8.05 -3.74 -0.77
CA ASP A 73 -7.10 -4.81 -1.11
C ASP A 73 -5.69 -4.48 -0.63
N LEU A 74 -5.42 -3.20 -0.41
CA LEU A 74 -4.09 -2.73 -0.01
C LEU A 74 -3.99 -2.47 1.48
N ILE A 75 -5.04 -1.89 2.06
CA ILE A 75 -5.04 -1.51 3.47
C ILE A 75 -6.35 -1.94 4.12
N PRO A 76 -6.35 -2.12 5.44
CA PRO A 76 -7.60 -2.45 6.15
C PRO A 76 -8.43 -1.19 6.32
N ILE A 77 -9.30 -0.90 5.34
CA ILE A 77 -10.05 0.35 5.35
C ILE A 77 -10.98 0.48 6.55
N TYR A 78 -11.33 -0.62 7.21
CA TYR A 78 -12.09 -0.53 8.45
C TYR A 78 -11.36 0.30 9.49
N ALA A 79 -10.03 0.37 9.41
CA ALA A 79 -9.24 1.19 10.31
C ALA A 79 -9.40 2.69 10.03
N LEU A 80 -9.92 3.04 8.86
CA LEU A 80 -10.17 4.44 8.49
C LEU A 80 -11.58 4.88 8.83
N ILE A 81 -12.48 3.94 8.96
CA ILE A 81 -13.90 4.25 9.14
C ILE A 81 -14.23 4.52 10.60
N ASP A 82 -13.53 3.89 11.45
CA ASP A 82 -13.78 3.95 12.85
C ASP A 82 -13.02 5.08 13.52
#